data_f98ceb00b9b7eae1869c26783dad49b5
#
_entry.id   f98ceb00b9b7eae1869c26783dad49b5
#
_cell.length_a   1.000
_cell.length_b   1.000
_cell.length_c   1.000
_cell.angle_alpha   90.00
_cell.angle_beta   90.00
_cell.angle_gamma   90.00
#
_symmetry.space_group_name_H-M   'P 1'
#
loop_
_entity.id
_entity.type
_entity.pdbx_description
1 polymer ?
#
loop_
_entity_poly.entity_id
_entity_poly.type
_entity_poly.pdbx_seq_one_letter_code
_entity_poly.pdbx_strand_id
1 'polypeptide(L)'
;ADRMLATAEKEPKQLIQLLAEFANADVPLTAPFVEEFYARLQAQGPTMAFVQTWVEQKLIEQGVSATQLSAAAARTAATNQISIANSIGSLRFIAAMDWCDYVESLSVVEQTLREDPAGMHANQDFATRDRYRHVIEDVARGSSCSELKVAREAIAFAQTAAEQLGINHRSAHVGYYLIDSGRSLLERAVYCRLSWWVRARRLSQRLRLPLYLSPVLLLSALGTSVLLSPFSGIELGDWRYWFFAISGIIGVSALAVSVVNVIVTLLLPPRGLPRLDFSKGIPDIHRTMVVVPTLLSKAQEIDDLLEALEIRYLGNRDPNLFFALLTDFRDAPEQVQPEDDDLLAYARTTVQRLNQTYNDDRPNIFYLFHRPRIWNSHELVWMGYERKRGKLEQFNDLLR
;
A
#
# COMPACT_ATOMS: atom_id res chain seq x y z
N ALA A 1 37.66 18.21 -40.61
CA ALA A 1 37.14 19.52 -41.03
C ALA A 1 37.85 20.65 -40.29
N ASP A 2 37.77 20.73 -38.96
CA ASP A 2 38.27 21.85 -38.14
C ASP A 2 39.77 22.12 -38.34
N ARG A 3 40.58 21.07 -38.46
CA ARG A 3 42.01 21.18 -38.73
C ARG A 3 42.29 21.71 -40.15
N MET A 4 41.48 21.31 -41.14
CA MET A 4 41.57 21.84 -42.52
C MET A 4 41.13 23.29 -42.58
N LEU A 5 40.09 23.68 -41.83
CA LEU A 5 39.62 25.05 -41.74
C LEU A 5 40.69 25.99 -41.12
N ALA A 6 41.25 25.56 -39.98
CA ALA A 6 42.29 26.35 -39.30
C ALA A 6 43.58 26.48 -40.16
N THR A 7 43.91 25.49 -40.97
CA THR A 7 45.08 25.54 -41.86
C THR A 7 44.80 26.40 -43.10
N ALA A 8 43.60 26.36 -43.64
CA ALA A 8 43.20 27.20 -44.76
C ALA A 8 43.22 28.69 -44.46
N GLU A 9 42.88 29.10 -43.23
CA GLU A 9 42.97 30.49 -42.78
C GLU A 9 44.39 30.98 -42.56
N LYS A 10 45.29 30.11 -42.08
CA LYS A 10 46.64 30.52 -41.69
C LYS A 10 47.67 30.32 -42.80
N GLU A 11 47.65 29.16 -43.48
CA GLU A 11 48.64 28.78 -44.50
C GLU A 11 47.99 27.93 -45.61
N PRO A 12 47.39 28.55 -46.65
CA PRO A 12 46.64 27.82 -47.70
C PRO A 12 47.47 26.78 -48.46
N LYS A 13 48.82 26.97 -48.54
CA LYS A 13 49.72 26.01 -49.22
C LYS A 13 49.85 24.66 -48.47
N GLN A 14 49.65 24.61 -47.17
CA GLN A 14 49.73 23.40 -46.38
C GLN A 14 48.42 22.57 -46.44
N LEU A 15 47.33 23.17 -46.99
CA LEU A 15 46.06 22.48 -47.17
C LEU A 15 46.20 21.25 -48.09
N ILE A 16 47.07 21.36 -49.12
CA ILE A 16 47.33 20.23 -50.07
C ILE A 16 48.03 19.08 -49.37
N GLN A 17 48.99 19.36 -48.46
CA GLN A 17 49.65 18.32 -47.68
C GLN A 17 48.66 17.64 -46.72
N LEU A 18 47.83 18.41 -46.07
CA LEU A 18 46.82 17.90 -45.16
C LEU A 18 45.76 17.02 -45.87
N LEU A 19 45.43 17.40 -47.14
CA LEU A 19 44.54 16.60 -47.99
C LEU A 19 45.23 15.28 -48.43
N ALA A 20 46.52 15.33 -48.71
CA ALA A 20 47.31 14.11 -49.03
C ALA A 20 47.42 13.18 -47.80
N GLU A 21 47.61 13.71 -46.59
CA GLU A 21 47.57 12.94 -45.35
C GLU A 21 46.21 12.27 -45.14
N PHE A 22 45.14 13.03 -45.40
CA PHE A 22 43.76 12.54 -45.27
C PHE A 22 43.46 11.45 -46.33
N ALA A 23 43.96 11.62 -47.56
CA ALA A 23 43.83 10.63 -48.61
C ALA A 23 44.56 9.33 -48.30
N ASN A 24 45.74 9.42 -47.68
CA ASN A 24 46.54 8.26 -47.29
C ASN A 24 46.00 7.57 -46.03
N ALA A 25 45.21 8.21 -45.22
CA ALA A 25 44.62 7.67 -43.99
C ALA A 25 43.44 6.72 -44.25
N ASP A 26 43.00 6.57 -45.52
CA ASP A 26 41.88 5.68 -45.97
C ASP A 26 40.64 5.74 -45.06
N VAL A 27 40.30 6.98 -44.69
CA VAL A 27 39.14 7.23 -43.80
C VAL A 27 37.84 6.87 -44.53
N PRO A 28 36.99 5.99 -43.98
CA PRO A 28 35.77 5.61 -44.63
C PRO A 28 34.82 6.79 -44.78
N LEU A 29 34.46 7.15 -46.01
CA LEU A 29 33.54 8.23 -46.33
C LEU A 29 32.08 7.77 -46.09
N THR A 30 31.73 7.64 -44.79
CA THR A 30 30.38 7.30 -44.41
C THR A 30 29.42 8.47 -44.59
N ALA A 31 28.10 8.17 -44.78
CA ALA A 31 27.09 9.20 -45.00
C ALA A 31 27.08 10.28 -43.89
N PRO A 32 27.11 9.96 -42.60
CA PRO A 32 27.14 10.98 -41.54
C PRO A 32 28.42 11.81 -41.55
N PHE A 33 29.55 11.19 -41.92
CA PHE A 33 30.82 11.91 -42.01
C PHE A 33 30.78 12.91 -43.16
N VAL A 34 30.30 12.50 -44.33
CA VAL A 34 30.23 13.34 -45.51
C VAL A 34 29.26 14.52 -45.26
N GLU A 35 28.11 14.27 -44.67
CA GLU A 35 27.09 15.29 -44.35
C GLU A 35 27.65 16.36 -43.39
N GLU A 36 28.25 15.95 -42.28
CA GLU A 36 28.84 16.84 -41.29
C GLU A 36 30.04 17.58 -41.88
N PHE A 37 30.83 16.92 -42.73
CA PHE A 37 31.99 17.52 -43.39
C PHE A 37 31.54 18.59 -44.38
N TYR A 38 30.52 18.35 -45.21
CA TYR A 38 29.99 19.35 -46.13
C TYR A 38 29.32 20.51 -45.38
N ALA A 39 28.55 20.25 -44.34
CA ALA A 39 27.89 21.28 -43.55
C ALA A 39 28.90 22.28 -42.95
N ARG A 40 30.06 21.79 -42.50
CA ARG A 40 31.13 22.63 -41.95
C ARG A 40 31.89 23.38 -43.05
N LEU A 41 32.04 22.84 -44.26
CA LEU A 41 32.74 23.47 -45.36
C LEU A 41 31.90 24.51 -46.08
N GLN A 42 30.57 24.34 -46.19
CA GLN A 42 29.69 25.30 -46.90
C GLN A 42 29.70 26.72 -46.30
N ALA A 43 30.01 26.84 -45.02
CA ALA A 43 30.04 28.13 -44.31
C ALA A 43 31.32 28.97 -44.61
N GLN A 44 32.30 28.46 -45.43
CA GLN A 44 33.69 28.99 -45.37
C GLN A 44 34.29 29.52 -46.71
N GLY A 45 33.45 29.77 -47.72
CA GLY A 45 33.88 30.48 -48.94
C GLY A 45 34.72 29.67 -49.96
N PRO A 46 35.21 30.30 -51.04
CA PRO A 46 35.79 29.62 -52.22
C PRO A 46 37.08 28.86 -51.98
N THR A 47 37.81 29.14 -50.91
CA THR A 47 39.07 28.43 -50.58
C THR A 47 38.89 26.95 -50.30
N MET A 48 37.67 26.54 -49.88
CA MET A 48 37.34 25.16 -49.58
C MET A 48 36.75 24.38 -50.74
N ALA A 49 36.50 25.04 -51.89
CA ALA A 49 35.94 24.38 -53.07
C ALA A 49 36.81 23.22 -53.59
N PHE A 50 38.12 23.36 -53.48
CA PHE A 50 39.05 22.29 -53.87
C PHE A 50 38.91 21.04 -53.00
N VAL A 51 38.72 21.21 -51.69
CA VAL A 51 38.47 20.09 -50.76
C VAL A 51 37.14 19.41 -51.05
N GLN A 52 36.11 20.19 -51.36
CA GLN A 52 34.81 19.66 -51.75
C GLN A 52 34.89 18.83 -53.03
N THR A 53 35.54 19.36 -54.06
CA THR A 53 35.75 18.67 -55.34
C THR A 53 36.53 17.36 -55.13
N TRP A 54 37.52 17.34 -54.26
CA TRP A 54 38.27 16.13 -53.98
C TRP A 54 37.40 15.06 -53.29
N VAL A 55 36.56 15.44 -52.29
CA VAL A 55 35.63 14.52 -51.66
C VAL A 55 34.60 13.98 -52.68
N GLU A 56 34.07 14.84 -53.53
CA GLU A 56 33.14 14.45 -54.64
C GLU A 56 33.78 13.41 -55.56
N GLN A 57 35.04 13.65 -55.95
CA GLN A 57 35.78 12.76 -56.83
C GLN A 57 35.99 11.37 -56.15
N LYS A 58 36.33 11.38 -54.88
CA LYS A 58 36.49 10.15 -54.10
C LYS A 58 35.18 9.40 -53.96
N LEU A 59 34.05 10.07 -53.77
CA LEU A 59 32.75 9.45 -53.70
C LEU A 59 32.36 8.83 -55.06
N ILE A 60 32.66 9.54 -56.17
CA ILE A 60 32.42 9.01 -57.52
C ILE A 60 33.26 7.76 -57.82
N GLU A 61 34.53 7.72 -57.32
CA GLU A 61 35.41 6.57 -57.41
C GLU A 61 34.81 5.35 -56.66
N GLN A 62 34.08 5.60 -55.59
CA GLN A 62 33.36 4.57 -54.82
C GLN A 62 31.98 4.23 -55.38
N GLY A 63 31.58 4.86 -56.50
CA GLY A 63 30.29 4.62 -57.17
C GLY A 63 29.08 5.21 -56.47
N VAL A 64 29.29 6.21 -55.58
CA VAL A 64 28.21 6.82 -54.79
C VAL A 64 28.25 8.33 -54.99
N SER A 65 27.07 8.97 -55.12
CA SER A 65 26.99 10.43 -55.17
C SER A 65 26.70 11.01 -53.78
N ALA A 66 27.24 12.25 -53.51
CA ALA A 66 26.97 12.97 -52.26
C ALA A 66 25.46 13.16 -51.99
N THR A 67 24.65 13.37 -53.06
CA THR A 67 23.19 13.49 -52.98
C THR A 67 22.50 12.18 -52.58
N GLN A 68 23.02 11.04 -53.03
CA GLN A 68 22.48 9.74 -52.63
C GLN A 68 22.79 9.42 -51.19
N LEU A 69 24.00 9.76 -50.70
CA LEU A 69 24.40 9.58 -49.30
C LEU A 69 23.56 10.45 -48.35
N SER A 70 23.39 11.76 -48.70
CA SER A 70 22.56 12.64 -47.89
C SER A 70 21.08 12.20 -47.85
N ALA A 71 20.53 11.76 -49.00
CA ALA A 71 19.19 11.23 -49.03
C ALA A 71 19.02 9.94 -48.21
N ALA A 72 20.03 9.05 -48.25
CA ALA A 72 20.03 7.84 -47.44
C ALA A 72 20.15 8.15 -45.93
N ALA A 73 21.02 9.10 -45.56
CA ALA A 73 21.15 9.56 -44.18
C ALA A 73 19.86 10.20 -43.67
N ALA A 74 19.24 11.08 -44.45
CA ALA A 74 17.95 11.69 -44.10
C ALA A 74 16.84 10.67 -43.92
N ARG A 75 16.77 9.64 -44.77
CA ARG A 75 15.81 8.53 -44.64
C ARG A 75 16.06 7.75 -43.34
N THR A 76 17.31 7.43 -43.05
CA THR A 76 17.67 6.71 -41.80
C THR A 76 17.35 7.55 -40.56
N ALA A 77 17.66 8.83 -40.56
CA ALA A 77 17.32 9.75 -39.50
C ALA A 77 15.81 9.87 -39.29
N ALA A 78 15.04 10.02 -40.38
CA ALA A 78 13.57 10.05 -40.31
C ALA A 78 12.99 8.72 -39.75
N THR A 79 13.51 7.59 -40.21
CA THR A 79 13.09 6.26 -39.69
C THR A 79 13.40 6.11 -38.23
N ASN A 80 14.60 6.52 -37.79
CA ASN A 80 15.00 6.49 -36.39
C ASN A 80 14.12 7.41 -35.55
N GLN A 81 13.82 8.62 -36.03
CA GLN A 81 12.96 9.57 -35.34
C GLN A 81 11.54 9.02 -35.16
N ILE A 82 10.97 8.41 -36.20
CA ILE A 82 9.64 7.74 -36.12
C ILE A 82 9.70 6.58 -35.11
N SER A 83 10.74 5.75 -35.18
CA SER A 83 10.92 4.63 -34.24
C SER A 83 11.02 5.10 -32.79
N ILE A 84 11.80 6.16 -32.53
CA ILE A 84 11.94 6.77 -31.20
C ILE A 84 10.60 7.35 -30.75
N ALA A 85 9.91 8.09 -31.61
CA ALA A 85 8.61 8.68 -31.30
C ALA A 85 7.56 7.60 -30.96
N ASN A 86 7.53 6.50 -31.73
CA ASN A 86 6.65 5.37 -31.45
C ASN A 86 7.00 4.68 -30.12
N SER A 87 8.29 4.50 -29.85
CA SER A 87 8.77 3.94 -28.58
C SER A 87 8.39 4.81 -27.38
N ILE A 88 8.57 6.13 -27.49
CA ILE A 88 8.15 7.08 -26.44
C ILE A 88 6.62 7.07 -26.30
N GLY A 89 5.88 7.05 -27.39
CA GLY A 89 4.42 6.95 -27.38
C GLY A 89 3.93 5.67 -26.69
N SER A 90 4.54 4.53 -27.01
CA SER A 90 4.23 3.26 -26.37
C SER A 90 4.54 3.27 -24.87
N LEU A 91 5.70 3.81 -24.47
CA LEU A 91 6.06 3.94 -23.05
C LEU A 91 5.10 4.87 -22.30
N ARG A 92 4.68 5.97 -22.90
CA ARG A 92 3.68 6.88 -22.31
C ARG A 92 2.31 6.19 -22.16
N PHE A 93 1.89 5.46 -23.16
CA PHE A 93 0.65 4.68 -23.12
C PHE A 93 0.69 3.65 -21.99
N ILE A 94 1.79 2.87 -21.88
CA ILE A 94 2.01 1.88 -20.83
C ILE A 94 2.02 2.54 -19.45
N ALA A 95 2.67 3.71 -19.31
CA ALA A 95 2.73 4.44 -18.04
C ALA A 95 1.39 5.07 -17.62
N ALA A 96 0.53 5.42 -18.57
CA ALA A 96 -0.79 6.00 -18.33
C ALA A 96 -1.90 4.96 -18.15
N MET A 97 -1.63 3.69 -18.50
CA MET A 97 -2.62 2.61 -18.40
C MET A 97 -2.89 2.24 -16.95
N ASP A 98 -4.15 2.10 -16.55
CA ASP A 98 -4.52 1.46 -15.30
C ASP A 98 -4.32 -0.07 -15.42
N TRP A 99 -3.19 -0.51 -14.91
CA TRP A 99 -2.82 -1.92 -14.92
C TRP A 99 -3.73 -2.78 -14.08
N CYS A 100 -4.33 -2.24 -13.02
CA CYS A 100 -5.25 -2.96 -12.18
C CYS A 100 -6.51 -3.32 -12.94
N ASP A 101 -7.15 -2.35 -13.57
CA ASP A 101 -8.35 -2.55 -14.39
C ASP A 101 -8.05 -3.43 -15.61
N TYR A 102 -6.88 -3.25 -16.25
CA TYR A 102 -6.48 -4.06 -17.39
C TYR A 102 -6.35 -5.55 -17.03
N VAL A 103 -5.60 -5.88 -15.97
CA VAL A 103 -5.42 -7.27 -15.50
C VAL A 103 -6.76 -7.89 -15.12
N GLU A 104 -7.63 -7.15 -14.42
CA GLU A 104 -8.94 -7.66 -14.02
C GLU A 104 -9.88 -7.90 -15.20
N SER A 105 -9.82 -7.06 -16.25
CA SER A 105 -10.64 -7.22 -17.44
C SER A 105 -10.29 -8.47 -18.25
N LEU A 106 -9.01 -8.88 -18.24
CA LEU A 106 -8.52 -10.06 -18.94
C LEU A 106 -8.61 -11.35 -18.12
N SER A 107 -8.72 -11.25 -16.81
CA SER A 107 -8.70 -12.41 -15.92
C SER A 107 -10.05 -13.16 -15.94
N VAL A 108 -10.05 -14.37 -16.52
CA VAL A 108 -11.22 -15.27 -16.49
C VAL A 108 -11.56 -15.70 -15.06
N VAL A 109 -10.55 -15.82 -14.18
CA VAL A 109 -10.74 -16.10 -12.77
C VAL A 109 -11.49 -14.97 -12.09
N GLU A 110 -11.10 -13.70 -12.35
CA GLU A 110 -11.79 -12.53 -11.80
C GLU A 110 -13.26 -12.47 -12.26
N GLN A 111 -13.51 -12.71 -13.55
CA GLN A 111 -14.87 -12.75 -14.09
C GLN A 111 -15.72 -13.81 -13.36
N THR A 112 -15.16 -14.99 -13.11
CA THR A 112 -15.84 -16.05 -12.33
C THR A 112 -16.08 -15.64 -10.88
N LEU A 113 -15.12 -14.99 -10.21
CA LEU A 113 -15.28 -14.54 -8.83
C LEU A 113 -16.32 -13.42 -8.68
N ARG A 114 -16.57 -12.64 -9.72
CA ARG A 114 -17.66 -11.63 -9.73
C ARG A 114 -19.07 -12.25 -9.70
N GLU A 115 -19.20 -13.54 -9.96
CA GLU A 115 -20.44 -14.30 -9.77
C GLU A 115 -20.72 -14.63 -8.28
N ASP A 116 -19.95 -14.05 -7.34
CA ASP A 116 -20.13 -14.19 -5.89
C ASP A 116 -21.58 -13.89 -5.48
N PRO A 117 -22.33 -14.86 -4.90
CA PRO A 117 -23.76 -14.67 -4.59
C PRO A 117 -24.02 -13.57 -3.59
N ALA A 118 -23.08 -13.27 -2.68
CA ALA A 118 -23.18 -12.15 -1.76
C ALA A 118 -22.92 -10.79 -2.41
N GLY A 119 -22.43 -10.75 -3.67
CA GLY A 119 -22.10 -9.53 -4.40
C GLY A 119 -20.96 -8.69 -3.80
N MET A 120 -20.28 -9.24 -2.79
CA MET A 120 -19.26 -8.50 -2.04
C MET A 120 -17.91 -8.45 -2.76
N HIS A 121 -17.57 -9.46 -3.57
CA HIS A 121 -16.29 -9.55 -4.25
C HIS A 121 -16.06 -8.34 -5.17
N ALA A 122 -17.03 -7.97 -5.96
CA ALA A 122 -16.93 -6.84 -6.90
C ALA A 122 -16.71 -5.48 -6.20
N ASN A 123 -17.17 -5.36 -4.95
CA ASN A 123 -17.09 -4.14 -4.16
C ASN A 123 -15.81 -4.05 -3.28
N GLN A 124 -14.94 -5.06 -3.35
CA GLN A 124 -13.68 -5.07 -2.59
C GLN A 124 -12.59 -4.25 -3.30
N ASP A 125 -11.57 -3.83 -2.54
CA ASP A 125 -10.40 -3.17 -3.10
C ASP A 125 -9.57 -4.14 -3.97
N PHE A 126 -8.79 -3.59 -4.89
CA PHE A 126 -7.95 -4.37 -5.79
C PHE A 126 -7.03 -5.34 -5.03
N ALA A 127 -6.43 -4.89 -3.92
CA ALA A 127 -5.50 -5.70 -3.15
C ALA A 127 -6.19 -6.95 -2.54
N THR A 128 -7.46 -6.83 -2.15
CA THR A 128 -8.26 -7.95 -1.65
C THR A 128 -8.62 -8.91 -2.78
N ARG A 129 -9.09 -8.40 -3.93
CA ARG A 129 -9.42 -9.21 -5.11
C ARG A 129 -8.18 -9.94 -5.64
N ASP A 130 -7.05 -9.25 -5.70
CA ASP A 130 -5.78 -9.83 -6.12
C ASP A 130 -5.30 -10.95 -5.19
N ARG A 131 -5.44 -10.75 -3.89
CA ARG A 131 -5.17 -11.79 -2.91
C ARG A 131 -6.05 -13.04 -3.11
N TYR A 132 -7.32 -12.88 -3.51
CA TYR A 132 -8.19 -13.99 -3.80
C TYR A 132 -7.73 -14.77 -5.04
N ARG A 133 -7.30 -14.07 -6.09
CA ARG A 133 -6.71 -14.68 -7.31
C ARG A 133 -5.45 -15.47 -6.97
N HIS A 134 -4.55 -14.91 -6.17
CA HIS A 134 -3.34 -15.60 -5.73
C HIS A 134 -3.64 -16.86 -4.90
N VAL A 135 -4.69 -16.84 -4.07
CA VAL A 135 -5.10 -18.04 -3.34
C VAL A 135 -5.61 -19.12 -4.29
N ILE A 136 -6.36 -18.77 -5.32
CA ILE A 136 -6.81 -19.72 -6.35
C ILE A 136 -5.63 -20.30 -7.10
N GLU A 137 -4.68 -19.47 -7.51
CA GLU A 137 -3.43 -19.91 -8.15
C GLU A 137 -2.65 -20.88 -7.25
N ASP A 138 -2.47 -20.58 -5.96
CA ASP A 138 -1.80 -21.45 -5.01
C ASP A 138 -2.49 -22.80 -4.86
N VAL A 139 -3.83 -22.82 -4.80
CA VAL A 139 -4.62 -24.06 -4.69
C VAL A 139 -4.57 -24.85 -6.00
N ALA A 140 -4.68 -24.19 -7.13
CA ALA A 140 -4.55 -24.82 -8.45
C ALA A 140 -3.18 -25.44 -8.66
N ARG A 141 -2.11 -24.72 -8.31
CA ARG A 141 -0.71 -25.20 -8.37
C ARG A 141 -0.49 -26.43 -7.46
N GLY A 142 -1.21 -26.54 -6.35
CA GLY A 142 -1.17 -27.70 -5.45
C GLY A 142 -2.07 -28.86 -5.88
N SER A 143 -2.93 -28.67 -6.89
CA SER A 143 -3.89 -29.68 -7.38
C SER A 143 -3.65 -29.99 -8.86
N SER A 144 -4.39 -30.92 -9.44
CA SER A 144 -4.42 -31.19 -10.87
C SER A 144 -5.48 -30.36 -11.62
N CYS A 145 -6.11 -29.39 -10.93
CA CYS A 145 -7.19 -28.57 -11.47
C CYS A 145 -6.67 -27.25 -12.04
N SER A 146 -7.34 -26.72 -13.08
CA SER A 146 -7.09 -25.38 -13.55
C SER A 146 -7.60 -24.34 -12.54
N GLU A 147 -7.05 -23.13 -12.58
CA GLU A 147 -7.49 -22.00 -11.75
C GLU A 147 -9.00 -21.71 -11.90
N LEU A 148 -9.48 -21.76 -13.14
CA LEU A 148 -10.89 -21.58 -13.46
C LEU A 148 -11.76 -22.65 -12.76
N LYS A 149 -11.31 -23.89 -12.69
CA LYS A 149 -12.05 -24.97 -12.00
C LYS A 149 -12.08 -24.72 -10.50
N VAL A 150 -10.97 -24.30 -9.91
CA VAL A 150 -10.90 -23.95 -8.48
C VAL A 150 -11.82 -22.77 -8.16
N ALA A 151 -11.84 -21.74 -9.02
CA ALA A 151 -12.73 -20.58 -8.86
C ALA A 151 -14.21 -21.01 -8.90
N ARG A 152 -14.61 -21.82 -9.87
CA ARG A 152 -15.98 -22.32 -10.00
C ARG A 152 -16.41 -23.16 -8.78
N GLU A 153 -15.54 -24.02 -8.28
CA GLU A 153 -15.81 -24.80 -7.05
C GLU A 153 -16.03 -23.89 -5.83
N ALA A 154 -15.21 -22.83 -5.69
CA ALA A 154 -15.38 -21.86 -4.62
C ALA A 154 -16.72 -21.11 -4.73
N ILE A 155 -17.13 -20.71 -5.93
CA ILE A 155 -18.43 -20.08 -6.19
C ILE A 155 -19.58 -21.08 -5.93
N ALA A 156 -19.46 -22.33 -6.37
CA ALA A 156 -20.49 -23.36 -6.14
C ALA A 156 -20.74 -23.59 -4.63
N PHE A 157 -19.68 -23.64 -3.83
CA PHE A 157 -19.81 -23.69 -2.37
C PHE A 157 -20.52 -22.46 -1.80
N ALA A 158 -20.18 -21.25 -2.28
CA ALA A 158 -20.82 -20.02 -1.83
C ALA A 158 -22.29 -19.96 -2.22
N GLN A 159 -22.66 -20.42 -3.42
CA GLN A 159 -24.05 -20.54 -3.90
C GLN A 159 -24.86 -21.53 -3.02
N THR A 160 -24.33 -22.72 -2.80
CA THR A 160 -24.97 -23.73 -1.91
C THR A 160 -25.20 -23.15 -0.51
N ALA A 161 -24.24 -22.43 0.04
CA ALA A 161 -24.39 -21.82 1.34
C ALA A 161 -25.41 -20.66 1.35
N ALA A 162 -25.47 -19.87 0.26
CA ALA A 162 -26.46 -18.82 0.11
C ALA A 162 -27.90 -19.37 0.05
N GLU A 163 -28.09 -20.50 -0.65
CA GLU A 163 -29.38 -21.20 -0.73
C GLU A 163 -29.83 -21.80 0.62
N GLN A 164 -28.88 -22.35 1.38
CA GLN A 164 -29.19 -23.05 2.64
C GLN A 164 -29.29 -22.11 3.85
N LEU A 165 -28.43 -21.10 3.93
CA LEU A 165 -28.24 -20.23 5.11
C LEU A 165 -28.66 -18.80 4.89
N GLY A 166 -28.96 -18.44 3.64
CA GLY A 166 -29.29 -17.08 3.22
C GLY A 166 -28.07 -16.28 2.74
N ILE A 167 -28.35 -15.29 1.90
CA ILE A 167 -27.33 -14.46 1.21
C ILE A 167 -26.48 -13.61 2.18
N ASN A 168 -27.03 -13.27 3.34
CA ASN A 168 -26.34 -12.48 4.36
C ASN A 168 -25.43 -13.32 5.28
N HIS A 169 -25.45 -14.65 5.13
CA HIS A 169 -24.57 -15.50 5.92
C HIS A 169 -23.13 -15.41 5.39
N ARG A 170 -22.16 -15.38 6.29
CA ARG A 170 -20.72 -15.21 5.93
C ARG A 170 -20.20 -16.25 4.93
N SER A 171 -20.77 -17.46 4.91
CA SER A 171 -20.41 -18.52 3.96
C SER A 171 -21.03 -18.35 2.57
N ALA A 172 -21.96 -17.41 2.39
CA ALA A 172 -22.47 -17.05 1.08
C ALA A 172 -21.47 -16.21 0.25
N HIS A 173 -20.43 -15.69 0.90
CA HIS A 173 -19.37 -14.96 0.24
C HIS A 173 -18.19 -15.88 -0.12
N VAL A 174 -17.70 -15.80 -1.36
CA VAL A 174 -16.59 -16.62 -1.86
C VAL A 174 -15.32 -16.49 -1.04
N GLY A 175 -15.04 -15.34 -0.46
CA GLY A 175 -13.89 -15.08 0.41
C GLY A 175 -13.81 -16.02 1.61
N TYR A 176 -14.93 -16.54 2.11
CA TYR A 176 -14.96 -17.55 3.16
C TYR A 176 -14.19 -18.81 2.78
N TYR A 177 -14.31 -19.24 1.51
CA TYR A 177 -13.63 -20.44 0.99
C TYR A 177 -12.20 -20.17 0.52
N LEU A 178 -11.81 -18.91 0.30
CA LEU A 178 -10.48 -18.56 -0.16
C LEU A 178 -9.52 -18.23 1.00
N ILE A 179 -9.96 -17.44 1.97
CA ILE A 179 -9.05 -16.91 3.00
C ILE A 179 -9.45 -17.24 4.44
N ASP A 180 -10.65 -17.79 4.66
CA ASP A 180 -11.18 -18.11 5.99
C ASP A 180 -11.29 -19.64 6.20
N SER A 181 -12.10 -20.05 7.15
CA SER A 181 -12.26 -21.42 7.63
C SER A 181 -12.77 -22.39 6.54
N GLY A 182 -13.54 -21.90 5.56
CA GLY A 182 -14.00 -22.66 4.40
C GLY A 182 -12.90 -23.12 3.44
N ARG A 183 -11.71 -22.53 3.51
CA ARG A 183 -10.58 -22.88 2.62
C ARG A 183 -10.22 -24.37 2.66
N SER A 184 -10.34 -25.00 3.81
CA SER A 184 -10.07 -26.43 3.95
C SER A 184 -11.07 -27.32 3.20
N LEU A 185 -12.30 -26.85 2.99
CA LEU A 185 -13.32 -27.55 2.18
C LEU A 185 -12.97 -27.48 0.71
N LEU A 186 -12.62 -26.29 0.22
CA LEU A 186 -12.20 -26.08 -1.16
C LEU A 186 -10.95 -26.93 -1.49
N GLU A 187 -9.92 -26.89 -0.66
CA GLU A 187 -8.69 -27.66 -0.84
C GLU A 187 -8.92 -29.17 -0.89
N ARG A 188 -9.88 -29.70 -0.10
CA ARG A 188 -10.28 -31.11 -0.15
C ARG A 188 -11.05 -31.43 -1.43
N ALA A 189 -11.97 -30.58 -1.85
CA ALA A 189 -12.79 -30.80 -3.05
C ALA A 189 -11.94 -30.90 -4.33
N VAL A 190 -10.85 -30.08 -4.40
CA VAL A 190 -9.94 -30.09 -5.55
C VAL A 190 -8.73 -31.02 -5.34
N TYR A 191 -8.69 -31.84 -4.29
CA TYR A 191 -7.59 -32.73 -3.95
C TYR A 191 -6.23 -32.04 -3.89
N CYS A 192 -6.18 -30.83 -3.31
CA CYS A 192 -4.96 -30.03 -3.22
C CYS A 192 -3.90 -30.69 -2.33
N ARG A 193 -2.72 -30.94 -2.87
CA ARG A 193 -1.55 -31.44 -2.12
C ARG A 193 -0.81 -30.28 -1.49
N LEU A 194 -1.00 -30.12 -0.19
CA LEU A 194 -0.32 -29.06 0.56
C LEU A 194 1.18 -29.35 0.65
N SER A 195 2.00 -28.37 0.26
CA SER A 195 3.44 -28.39 0.50
C SER A 195 3.73 -28.51 2.00
N TRP A 196 4.86 -29.13 2.34
CA TRP A 196 5.29 -29.28 3.75
C TRP A 196 5.45 -27.91 4.46
N TRP A 197 5.88 -26.89 3.75
CA TRP A 197 5.94 -25.52 4.27
C TRP A 197 4.58 -24.96 4.67
N VAL A 198 3.55 -25.20 3.87
CA VAL A 198 2.18 -24.79 4.18
C VAL A 198 1.66 -25.55 5.40
N ARG A 199 1.97 -26.86 5.50
CA ARG A 199 1.62 -27.67 6.68
C ARG A 199 2.31 -27.19 7.94
N ALA A 200 3.62 -26.92 7.86
CA ALA A 200 4.42 -26.38 8.97
C ALA A 200 3.86 -25.00 9.42
N ARG A 201 3.54 -24.13 8.47
CA ARG A 201 2.94 -22.81 8.76
C ARG A 201 1.55 -22.94 9.42
N ARG A 202 0.72 -23.90 9.00
CA ARG A 202 -0.59 -24.16 9.66
C ARG A 202 -0.41 -24.74 11.06
N LEU A 203 0.56 -25.62 11.24
CA LEU A 203 0.91 -26.15 12.56
C LEU A 203 1.41 -25.03 13.48
N SER A 204 2.29 -24.17 13.00
CA SER A 204 2.77 -23.02 13.78
C SER A 204 1.62 -22.07 14.19
N GLN A 205 0.60 -21.91 13.33
CA GLN A 205 -0.59 -21.13 13.66
C GLN A 205 -1.45 -21.75 14.74
N ARG A 206 -1.47 -23.08 14.86
CA ARG A 206 -2.16 -23.80 15.96
C ARG A 206 -1.35 -23.75 17.25
N LEU A 207 -0.04 -23.76 17.15
CA LEU A 207 0.90 -23.75 18.27
C LEU A 207 1.45 -22.33 18.58
N ARG A 208 0.67 -21.28 18.33
CA ARG A 208 1.14 -19.88 18.50
C ARG A 208 1.65 -19.60 19.90
N LEU A 209 0.88 -20.03 20.92
CA LEU A 209 1.20 -19.79 22.31
C LEU A 209 2.48 -20.51 22.75
N PRO A 210 2.63 -21.84 22.56
CA PRO A 210 3.88 -22.51 22.91
C PRO A 210 5.08 -22.02 22.11
N LEU A 211 4.93 -21.68 20.81
CA LEU A 211 6.01 -21.11 20.00
C LEU A 211 6.47 -19.71 20.45
N TYR A 212 5.58 -18.95 21.09
CA TYR A 212 5.94 -17.67 21.67
C TYR A 212 6.54 -17.85 23.08
N LEU A 213 5.92 -18.68 23.93
CA LEU A 213 6.35 -18.83 25.32
C LEU A 213 7.64 -19.64 25.46
N SER A 214 7.88 -20.65 24.62
CA SER A 214 9.07 -21.49 24.74
C SER A 214 10.39 -20.72 24.60
N PRO A 215 10.60 -19.83 23.62
CA PRO A 215 11.82 -19.05 23.54
C PRO A 215 11.92 -18.03 24.70
N VAL A 216 10.80 -17.46 25.17
CA VAL A 216 10.81 -16.57 26.34
C VAL A 216 11.30 -17.33 27.58
N LEU A 217 10.74 -18.51 27.84
CA LEU A 217 11.13 -19.36 28.98
C LEU A 217 12.59 -19.81 28.88
N LEU A 218 13.00 -20.24 27.66
CA LEU A 218 14.37 -20.69 27.41
C LEU A 218 15.38 -19.55 27.65
N LEU A 219 15.13 -18.38 27.07
CA LEU A 219 16.01 -17.21 27.23
C LEU A 219 16.03 -16.74 28.69
N SER A 220 14.88 -16.76 29.37
CA SER A 220 14.80 -16.40 30.79
C SER A 220 15.61 -17.37 31.66
N ALA A 221 15.46 -18.67 31.44
CA ALA A 221 16.21 -19.70 32.16
C ALA A 221 17.71 -19.60 31.90
N LEU A 222 18.11 -19.46 30.63
CA LEU A 222 19.50 -19.33 30.22
C LEU A 222 20.14 -18.05 30.81
N GLY A 223 19.48 -16.90 30.66
CA GLY A 223 19.99 -15.64 31.18
C GLY A 223 20.07 -15.63 32.71
N THR A 224 19.07 -16.22 33.40
CA THR A 224 19.12 -16.36 34.85
C THR A 224 20.26 -17.29 35.28
N SER A 225 20.50 -18.40 34.59
CA SER A 225 21.61 -19.32 34.89
C SER A 225 22.98 -18.63 34.73
N VAL A 226 23.12 -17.81 33.68
CA VAL A 226 24.33 -17.00 33.49
C VAL A 226 24.51 -15.98 34.63
N LEU A 227 23.44 -15.29 35.06
CA LEU A 227 23.50 -14.36 36.19
C LEU A 227 23.82 -15.04 37.52
N LEU A 228 23.39 -16.27 37.73
CA LEU A 228 23.65 -17.05 38.92
C LEU A 228 25.03 -17.74 38.91
N SER A 229 25.71 -17.81 37.78
CA SER A 229 27.00 -18.50 37.64
C SER A 229 28.09 -18.01 38.65
N PRO A 230 28.20 -16.69 38.96
CA PRO A 230 29.13 -16.20 39.99
C PRO A 230 28.78 -16.64 41.41
N PHE A 231 27.54 -17.05 41.65
CA PHE A 231 27.01 -17.47 42.94
C PHE A 231 26.97 -19.00 43.14
N SER A 232 27.67 -19.73 42.28
CA SER A 232 27.68 -21.20 42.27
C SER A 232 28.22 -21.84 43.58
N GLY A 233 28.86 -21.06 44.47
CA GLY A 233 29.30 -21.49 45.79
C GLY A 233 28.24 -21.38 46.89
N ILE A 234 27.06 -20.83 46.61
CA ILE A 234 25.99 -20.72 47.60
C ILE A 234 25.17 -22.00 47.59
N GLU A 235 24.97 -22.59 48.77
CA GLU A 235 24.14 -23.81 48.92
C GLU A 235 22.69 -23.54 48.52
N LEU A 236 22.04 -24.51 47.83
CA LEU A 236 20.63 -24.43 47.42
C LEU A 236 19.65 -24.22 48.59
N GLY A 237 20.09 -24.49 49.85
CA GLY A 237 19.32 -24.24 51.07
C GLY A 237 19.37 -22.79 51.56
N ASP A 238 20.26 -21.95 51.01
CA ASP A 238 20.36 -20.55 51.43
C ASP A 238 19.26 -19.71 50.73
N TRP A 239 18.50 -18.95 51.53
CA TRP A 239 17.45 -18.04 51.03
C TRP A 239 17.98 -16.99 50.04
N ARG A 240 19.28 -16.63 50.15
CA ARG A 240 19.95 -15.66 49.24
C ARG A 240 19.99 -16.18 47.80
N TYR A 241 20.23 -17.47 47.62
CA TYR A 241 20.21 -18.08 46.29
C TYR A 241 18.83 -17.90 45.63
N TRP A 242 17.76 -18.18 46.35
CA TRP A 242 16.40 -18.03 45.83
C TRP A 242 15.99 -16.58 45.61
N PHE A 243 16.46 -15.66 46.45
CA PHE A 243 16.24 -14.22 46.27
C PHE A 243 16.87 -13.75 44.94
N PHE A 244 18.13 -14.09 44.69
CA PHE A 244 18.79 -13.75 43.39
C PHE A 244 18.19 -14.48 42.21
N ALA A 245 17.78 -15.72 42.34
CA ALA A 245 17.13 -16.51 41.29
C ALA A 245 15.79 -15.89 40.89
N ILE A 246 14.94 -15.56 41.85
CA ILE A 246 13.62 -14.94 41.54
C ILE A 246 13.81 -13.54 40.97
N SER A 247 14.68 -12.72 41.56
CA SER A 247 14.96 -11.38 41.02
C SER A 247 15.57 -11.44 39.64
N GLY A 248 16.48 -12.40 39.38
CA GLY A 248 17.07 -12.67 38.10
C GLY A 248 16.02 -13.09 37.04
N ILE A 249 15.12 -14.03 37.40
CA ILE A 249 14.04 -14.45 36.50
C ILE A 249 13.15 -13.27 36.10
N ILE A 250 12.75 -12.43 37.06
CA ILE A 250 11.92 -11.25 36.82
C ILE A 250 12.62 -10.27 35.86
N GLY A 251 13.87 -9.94 36.13
CA GLY A 251 14.63 -8.99 35.29
C GLY A 251 14.93 -9.54 33.90
N VAL A 252 15.40 -10.77 33.82
CA VAL A 252 15.75 -11.42 32.51
C VAL A 252 14.49 -11.72 31.70
N SER A 253 13.35 -12.08 32.32
CA SER A 253 12.12 -12.33 31.58
C SER A 253 11.64 -11.09 30.82
N ALA A 254 11.77 -9.90 31.38
CA ALA A 254 11.43 -8.65 30.70
C ALA A 254 12.29 -8.44 29.43
N LEU A 255 13.61 -8.71 29.54
CA LEU A 255 14.51 -8.67 28.40
C LEU A 255 14.19 -9.76 27.36
N ALA A 256 13.94 -10.99 27.81
CA ALA A 256 13.57 -12.11 26.94
C ALA A 256 12.29 -11.82 26.14
N VAL A 257 11.26 -11.28 26.80
CA VAL A 257 10.02 -10.84 26.14
C VAL A 257 10.32 -9.77 25.09
N SER A 258 11.14 -8.78 25.41
CA SER A 258 11.49 -7.71 24.48
C SER A 258 12.21 -8.24 23.23
N VAL A 259 13.18 -9.13 23.41
CA VAL A 259 13.91 -9.78 22.29
C VAL A 259 12.99 -10.61 21.43
N VAL A 260 12.15 -11.46 22.04
CA VAL A 260 11.20 -12.29 21.32
C VAL A 260 10.18 -11.43 20.55
N ASN A 261 9.68 -10.34 21.14
CA ASN A 261 8.77 -9.41 20.47
C ASN A 261 9.41 -8.77 19.22
N VAL A 262 10.66 -8.33 19.32
CA VAL A 262 11.40 -7.79 18.17
C VAL A 262 11.50 -8.86 17.06
N ILE A 263 11.91 -10.08 17.40
CA ILE A 263 12.03 -11.18 16.43
C ILE A 263 10.68 -11.49 15.79
N VAL A 264 9.62 -11.61 16.58
CA VAL A 264 8.26 -11.88 16.10
C VAL A 264 7.77 -10.77 15.17
N THR A 265 8.02 -9.51 15.52
CA THR A 265 7.61 -8.35 14.68
C THR A 265 8.35 -8.31 13.35
N LEU A 266 9.62 -8.68 13.34
CA LEU A 266 10.42 -8.75 12.11
C LEU A 266 10.03 -9.93 11.19
N LEU A 267 9.69 -11.08 11.79
CA LEU A 267 9.39 -12.31 11.04
C LEU A 267 7.93 -12.44 10.60
N LEU A 268 7.00 -11.79 11.30
CA LEU A 268 5.56 -11.90 11.04
C LEU A 268 5.00 -10.57 10.54
N PRO A 269 4.99 -10.32 9.23
CA PRO A 269 4.35 -9.13 8.70
C PRO A 269 2.83 -9.14 9.01
N PRO A 270 2.25 -7.96 9.27
CA PRO A 270 0.82 -7.84 9.52
C PRO A 270 0.01 -8.30 8.30
N ARG A 271 -1.09 -9.00 8.55
CA ARG A 271 -2.01 -9.43 7.48
C ARG A 271 -3.09 -8.38 7.32
N GLY A 272 -3.21 -7.82 6.13
CA GLY A 272 -4.34 -6.97 5.77
C GLY A 272 -5.66 -7.75 5.86
N LEU A 273 -6.68 -7.14 6.43
CA LEU A 273 -8.04 -7.64 6.34
C LEU A 273 -8.64 -7.34 4.96
N PRO A 274 -9.61 -8.14 4.47
CA PRO A 274 -10.40 -7.78 3.30
C PRO A 274 -11.05 -6.41 3.50
N ARG A 275 -11.04 -5.58 2.46
CA ARG A 275 -11.59 -4.23 2.51
C ARG A 275 -12.50 -3.98 1.32
N LEU A 276 -13.55 -3.20 1.56
CA LEU A 276 -14.37 -2.63 0.50
C LEU A 276 -13.63 -1.45 -0.14
N ASP A 277 -13.88 -1.22 -1.41
CA ASP A 277 -13.32 -0.11 -2.16
C ASP A 277 -14.24 1.10 -2.05
N PHE A 278 -13.82 2.08 -1.28
CA PHE A 278 -14.50 3.38 -1.13
C PHE A 278 -13.71 4.52 -1.78
N SER A 279 -12.83 4.23 -2.72
CA SER A 279 -12.04 5.25 -3.44
C SER A 279 -12.92 6.25 -4.21
N LYS A 280 -14.12 5.84 -4.61
CA LYS A 280 -15.12 6.67 -5.28
C LYS A 280 -16.16 7.30 -4.34
N GLY A 281 -15.98 7.15 -3.03
CA GLY A 281 -16.91 7.59 -1.99
C GLY A 281 -17.61 6.43 -1.29
N ILE A 282 -18.20 6.72 -0.13
CA ILE A 282 -18.93 5.73 0.67
C ILE A 282 -20.34 5.55 0.07
N PRO A 283 -20.77 4.34 -0.31
CA PRO A 283 -22.13 4.09 -0.80
C PRO A 283 -23.19 4.37 0.26
N ASP A 284 -24.41 4.73 -0.13
CA ASP A 284 -25.52 5.05 0.77
C ASP A 284 -25.87 3.92 1.76
N ILE A 285 -25.69 2.66 1.34
CA ILE A 285 -25.91 1.48 2.20
C ILE A 285 -24.85 1.31 3.29
N HIS A 286 -23.72 2.03 3.19
CA HIS A 286 -22.59 1.97 4.10
C HIS A 286 -22.37 3.30 4.84
N ARG A 287 -23.43 4.08 5.07
CA ARG A 287 -23.34 5.33 5.85
C ARG A 287 -22.56 5.09 7.13
N THR A 288 -21.56 5.92 7.36
CA THR A 288 -20.59 5.72 8.43
C THR A 288 -20.60 6.93 9.36
N MET A 289 -20.57 6.69 10.68
CA MET A 289 -20.42 7.74 11.67
C MET A 289 -19.11 7.53 12.45
N VAL A 290 -18.24 8.53 12.42
CA VAL A 290 -17.02 8.58 13.23
C VAL A 290 -17.39 9.13 14.60
N VAL A 291 -17.30 8.30 15.63
CA VAL A 291 -17.64 8.68 17.00
C VAL A 291 -16.39 8.89 17.85
N VAL A 292 -16.34 9.99 18.58
CA VAL A 292 -15.24 10.33 19.49
C VAL A 292 -15.77 10.30 20.93
N PRO A 293 -15.48 9.20 21.69
CA PRO A 293 -15.86 9.12 23.09
C PRO A 293 -14.99 10.04 23.94
N THR A 294 -15.60 10.95 24.67
CA THR A 294 -14.92 11.96 25.49
C THR A 294 -15.67 12.28 26.77
N LEU A 295 -15.10 13.17 27.61
CA LEU A 295 -15.75 13.74 28.79
C LEU A 295 -15.94 15.24 28.57
N LEU A 296 -17.07 15.77 29.03
CA LEU A 296 -17.28 17.21 29.12
C LEU A 296 -16.70 17.67 30.46
N SER A 297 -15.68 18.53 30.41
CA SER A 297 -15.00 18.99 31.62
C SER A 297 -14.83 20.51 31.67
N LYS A 298 -14.45 21.14 30.58
CA LYS A 298 -14.21 22.59 30.46
C LYS A 298 -14.55 23.07 29.06
N ALA A 299 -14.96 24.34 28.93
CA ALA A 299 -15.28 24.96 27.67
C ALA A 299 -14.11 24.88 26.66
N GLN A 300 -12.87 25.15 27.10
CA GLN A 300 -11.69 25.07 26.23
C GLN A 300 -11.48 23.66 25.67
N GLU A 301 -11.66 22.60 26.47
CA GLU A 301 -11.54 21.21 25.99
C GLU A 301 -12.63 20.85 24.96
N ILE A 302 -13.82 21.48 25.07
CA ILE A 302 -14.90 21.32 24.10
C ILE A 302 -14.52 21.97 22.77
N ASP A 303 -13.93 23.16 22.80
CA ASP A 303 -13.44 23.83 21.59
C ASP A 303 -12.35 23.00 20.88
N ASP A 304 -11.35 22.51 21.63
CA ASP A 304 -10.28 21.66 21.11
C ASP A 304 -10.82 20.36 20.46
N LEU A 305 -11.85 19.75 21.08
CA LEU A 305 -12.50 18.55 20.56
C LEU A 305 -13.28 18.81 19.27
N LEU A 306 -13.96 19.93 19.20
CA LEU A 306 -14.74 20.31 18.01
C LEU A 306 -13.86 20.77 16.87
N GLU A 307 -12.77 21.49 17.15
CA GLU A 307 -11.73 21.80 16.15
C GLU A 307 -11.11 20.51 15.59
N ALA A 308 -10.77 19.56 16.46
CA ALA A 308 -10.25 18.27 16.02
C ALA A 308 -11.28 17.47 15.19
N LEU A 309 -12.57 17.62 15.48
CA LEU A 309 -13.65 16.99 14.71
C LEU A 309 -13.81 17.65 13.33
N GLU A 310 -13.72 18.97 13.28
CA GLU A 310 -13.74 19.77 12.06
C GLU A 310 -12.57 19.42 11.14
N ILE A 311 -11.35 19.33 11.68
CA ILE A 311 -10.15 18.91 10.91
C ILE A 311 -10.36 17.52 10.30
N ARG A 312 -10.96 16.58 11.04
CA ARG A 312 -11.28 15.24 10.51
C ARG A 312 -12.29 15.30 9.37
N TYR A 313 -13.30 16.14 9.47
CA TYR A 313 -14.25 16.36 8.39
C TYR A 313 -13.59 16.97 7.17
N LEU A 314 -12.79 18.02 7.33
CA LEU A 314 -12.10 18.68 6.22
C LEU A 314 -11.13 17.75 5.47
N GLY A 315 -10.51 16.83 6.18
CA GLY A 315 -9.63 15.81 5.60
C GLY A 315 -10.36 14.61 4.98
N ASN A 316 -11.68 14.45 5.24
CA ASN A 316 -12.45 13.28 4.79
C ASN A 316 -13.87 13.71 4.39
N ARG A 317 -13.98 14.55 3.38
CA ARG A 317 -15.28 15.01 2.87
C ARG A 317 -15.94 13.91 2.05
N ASP A 318 -17.03 13.35 2.59
CA ASP A 318 -17.85 12.34 1.93
C ASP A 318 -19.32 12.52 2.32
N PRO A 319 -20.29 12.45 1.39
CA PRO A 319 -21.70 12.67 1.68
C PRO A 319 -22.30 11.65 2.67
N ASN A 320 -21.70 10.48 2.80
CA ASN A 320 -22.15 9.40 3.69
C ASN A 320 -21.29 9.22 4.95
N LEU A 321 -20.43 10.21 5.26
CA LEU A 321 -19.60 10.22 6.46
C LEU A 321 -20.09 11.31 7.43
N PHE A 322 -20.40 10.92 8.67
CA PHE A 322 -20.87 11.76 9.76
C PHE A 322 -19.90 11.73 10.93
N PHE A 323 -19.95 12.76 11.76
CA PHE A 323 -19.03 12.89 12.90
C PHE A 323 -19.81 13.18 14.17
N ALA A 324 -19.46 12.51 15.26
CA ALA A 324 -20.16 12.66 16.53
C ALA A 324 -19.23 12.69 17.73
N LEU A 325 -19.54 13.52 18.70
CA LEU A 325 -19.01 13.43 20.06
C LEU A 325 -19.94 12.56 20.90
N LEU A 326 -19.38 11.54 21.55
CA LEU A 326 -20.05 10.74 22.57
C LEU A 326 -19.55 11.19 23.94
N THR A 327 -20.37 11.91 24.69
CA THR A 327 -19.92 12.61 25.88
C THR A 327 -20.57 12.08 27.16
N ASP A 328 -19.79 12.07 28.25
CA ASP A 328 -20.24 11.97 29.62
C ASP A 328 -19.72 13.16 30.39
N PHE A 329 -20.31 13.45 31.54
CA PHE A 329 -19.68 14.30 32.55
C PHE A 329 -18.60 13.54 33.33
N ARG A 330 -17.72 14.27 33.99
CA ARG A 330 -16.77 13.70 34.96
C ARG A 330 -17.49 13.05 36.14
N ASP A 331 -16.82 12.08 36.74
CA ASP A 331 -17.31 11.45 37.98
C ASP A 331 -17.49 12.51 39.09
N ALA A 332 -18.58 12.42 39.85
CA ALA A 332 -18.94 13.39 40.86
C ALA A 332 -19.65 12.76 42.06
N PRO A 333 -19.61 13.40 43.26
CA PRO A 333 -20.32 12.92 44.42
C PRO A 333 -21.86 13.04 44.27
N GLU A 334 -22.33 13.91 43.42
CA GLU A 334 -23.76 14.13 43.14
C GLU A 334 -24.07 13.89 41.67
N GLN A 335 -25.33 13.58 41.34
CA GLN A 335 -25.76 13.27 39.98
C GLN A 335 -25.62 14.46 39.05
N VAL A 336 -25.93 15.67 39.54
CA VAL A 336 -25.87 16.91 38.79
C VAL A 336 -24.95 17.88 39.50
N GLN A 337 -24.05 18.49 38.74
CA GLN A 337 -23.17 19.56 39.25
C GLN A 337 -23.66 20.91 38.71
N PRO A 338 -23.39 22.02 39.41
CA PRO A 338 -23.85 23.36 39.00
C PRO A 338 -23.43 23.79 37.59
N GLU A 339 -22.28 23.29 37.09
CA GLU A 339 -21.70 23.66 35.81
C GLU A 339 -22.14 22.73 34.64
N ASP A 340 -22.84 21.63 34.92
CA ASP A 340 -23.16 20.60 33.95
C ASP A 340 -24.05 21.13 32.81
N ASP A 341 -25.12 21.84 33.15
CA ASP A 341 -26.07 22.35 32.18
C ASP A 341 -25.43 23.43 31.27
N ASP A 342 -24.57 24.28 31.83
CA ASP A 342 -23.85 25.30 31.06
C ASP A 342 -22.87 24.68 30.08
N LEU A 343 -22.09 23.65 30.51
CA LEU A 343 -21.18 22.92 29.66
C LEU A 343 -21.88 22.17 28.52
N LEU A 344 -23.03 21.56 28.82
CA LEU A 344 -23.80 20.84 27.81
C LEU A 344 -24.45 21.81 26.82
N ALA A 345 -24.98 22.93 27.30
CA ALA A 345 -25.52 23.99 26.46
C ALA A 345 -24.45 24.59 25.53
N TYR A 346 -23.27 24.86 26.08
CA TYR A 346 -22.14 25.34 25.32
C TYR A 346 -21.71 24.34 24.20
N ALA A 347 -21.58 23.05 24.53
CA ALA A 347 -21.26 22.03 23.56
C ALA A 347 -22.31 21.93 22.43
N ARG A 348 -23.61 21.98 22.77
CA ARG A 348 -24.71 21.97 21.80
C ARG A 348 -24.65 23.18 20.88
N THR A 349 -24.47 24.37 21.43
CA THR A 349 -24.41 25.63 20.66
C THR A 349 -23.22 25.63 19.71
N THR A 350 -22.05 25.11 20.15
CA THR A 350 -20.84 25.05 19.31
C THR A 350 -20.98 24.02 18.19
N VAL A 351 -21.59 22.84 18.45
CA VAL A 351 -21.91 21.86 17.39
C VAL A 351 -22.91 22.43 16.39
N GLN A 352 -23.95 23.19 16.84
CA GLN A 352 -24.89 23.84 15.95
C GLN A 352 -24.21 24.89 15.08
N ARG A 353 -23.32 25.72 15.67
CA ARG A 353 -22.52 26.69 14.92
C ARG A 353 -21.65 26.00 13.85
N LEU A 354 -21.00 24.88 14.17
CA LEU A 354 -20.21 24.13 13.24
C LEU A 354 -21.08 23.58 12.07
N ASN A 355 -22.24 23.04 12.37
CA ASN A 355 -23.19 22.62 11.33
C ASN A 355 -23.67 23.79 10.46
N GLN A 356 -23.88 24.99 11.02
CA GLN A 356 -24.23 26.17 10.26
C GLN A 356 -23.12 26.63 9.32
N THR A 357 -21.86 26.52 9.75
CA THR A 357 -20.70 26.87 8.93
C THR A 357 -20.61 26.00 7.67
N TYR A 358 -21.02 24.76 7.75
CA TYR A 358 -20.95 23.78 6.63
C TYR A 358 -22.32 23.39 6.07
N ASN A 359 -23.36 24.20 6.31
CA ASN A 359 -24.73 23.90 5.88
C ASN A 359 -24.89 23.83 4.35
N ASP A 360 -24.07 24.59 3.59
CA ASP A 360 -24.08 24.57 2.12
C ASP A 360 -23.61 23.24 1.56
N ASP A 361 -22.73 22.53 2.28
CA ASP A 361 -22.28 21.19 1.89
C ASP A 361 -23.42 20.17 2.09
N ARG A 362 -23.99 20.13 3.30
CA ARG A 362 -25.17 19.35 3.69
C ARG A 362 -25.62 19.69 5.14
N PRO A 363 -26.89 19.50 5.46
CA PRO A 363 -27.37 19.72 6.83
C PRO A 363 -26.87 18.59 7.77
N ASN A 364 -26.55 18.96 9.00
CA ASN A 364 -26.27 18.02 10.10
C ASN A 364 -25.15 17.02 9.81
N ILE A 365 -23.92 17.51 9.72
CA ILE A 365 -22.71 16.70 9.60
C ILE A 365 -22.21 16.24 10.97
N PHE A 366 -22.34 17.12 11.96
CA PHE A 366 -21.82 16.93 13.31
C PHE A 366 -22.93 16.69 14.32
N TYR A 367 -22.71 15.72 15.21
CA TYR A 367 -23.69 15.30 16.23
C TYR A 367 -23.04 15.32 17.61
N LEU A 368 -23.88 15.57 18.63
CA LEU A 368 -23.53 15.46 20.03
C LEU A 368 -24.48 14.47 20.70
N PHE A 369 -23.94 13.37 21.17
CA PHE A 369 -24.65 12.41 22.03
C PHE A 369 -24.10 12.52 23.45
N HIS A 370 -24.99 12.78 24.38
CA HIS A 370 -24.63 12.94 25.79
C HIS A 370 -25.45 12.00 26.65
N ARG A 371 -24.83 11.39 27.65
CA ARG A 371 -25.50 10.56 28.64
C ARG A 371 -25.29 11.11 30.05
N PRO A 372 -26.35 11.01 30.93
CA PRO A 372 -26.27 11.48 32.31
C PRO A 372 -25.42 10.53 33.16
N ARG A 373 -24.98 11.02 34.33
CA ARG A 373 -24.35 10.19 35.37
C ARG A 373 -25.36 9.21 35.94
N ILE A 374 -24.88 7.98 36.26
CA ILE A 374 -25.61 6.92 36.93
C ILE A 374 -24.79 6.55 38.19
N TRP A 375 -25.50 6.19 39.26
CA TRP A 375 -24.85 5.78 40.50
C TRP A 375 -24.13 4.45 40.35
N ASN A 376 -22.85 4.43 40.72
CA ASN A 376 -22.04 3.22 40.78
C ASN A 376 -21.85 2.83 42.26
N SER A 377 -22.52 1.77 42.67
CA SER A 377 -22.47 1.27 44.06
C SER A 377 -21.13 0.68 44.47
N HIS A 378 -20.28 0.27 43.52
CA HIS A 378 -18.95 -0.25 43.81
C HIS A 378 -17.92 0.85 44.03
N GLU A 379 -17.96 1.93 43.26
CA GLU A 379 -17.05 3.06 43.39
C GLU A 379 -17.62 4.18 44.27
N LEU A 380 -18.91 4.07 44.69
CA LEU A 380 -19.62 5.06 45.52
C LEU A 380 -19.59 6.47 44.90
N VAL A 381 -19.80 6.54 43.58
CA VAL A 381 -19.72 7.79 42.82
C VAL A 381 -20.76 7.81 41.70
N TRP A 382 -21.22 8.99 41.35
CA TRP A 382 -22.03 9.22 40.14
C TRP A 382 -21.10 9.36 38.93
N MET A 383 -21.28 8.48 37.92
CA MET A 383 -20.37 8.42 36.78
C MET A 383 -21.08 8.03 35.47
N GLY A 384 -20.42 8.25 34.36
CA GLY A 384 -20.76 7.59 33.09
C GLY A 384 -20.44 6.09 33.20
N TYR A 385 -21.47 5.27 33.54
CA TYR A 385 -21.31 3.85 33.89
C TYR A 385 -20.55 3.07 32.80
N GLU A 386 -19.61 2.22 33.22
CA GLU A 386 -18.65 1.50 32.35
C GLU A 386 -17.86 2.43 31.42
N ARG A 387 -17.82 3.69 31.66
CA ARG A 387 -16.96 4.67 30.96
C ARG A 387 -17.05 4.51 29.43
N LYS A 388 -15.91 4.33 28.76
CA LYS A 388 -15.85 4.22 27.30
C LYS A 388 -16.64 3.02 26.74
N ARG A 389 -16.61 1.86 27.40
CA ARG A 389 -17.30 0.66 26.97
C ARG A 389 -18.81 0.84 26.97
N GLY A 390 -19.36 1.23 28.11
CA GLY A 390 -20.82 1.42 28.25
C GLY A 390 -21.36 2.51 27.33
N LYS A 391 -20.57 3.56 27.10
CA LYS A 391 -20.90 4.64 26.15
C LYS A 391 -21.05 4.13 24.72
N LEU A 392 -20.10 3.33 24.24
CA LEU A 392 -20.15 2.74 22.91
C LEU A 392 -21.24 1.68 22.77
N GLU A 393 -21.53 0.91 23.83
CA GLU A 393 -22.58 -0.10 23.84
C GLU A 393 -23.95 0.56 23.74
N GLN A 394 -24.26 1.55 24.56
CA GLN A 394 -25.50 2.33 24.50
C GLN A 394 -25.68 3.04 23.15
N PHE A 395 -24.60 3.57 22.57
CA PHE A 395 -24.65 4.18 21.25
C PHE A 395 -24.98 3.13 20.16
N ASN A 396 -24.41 1.95 20.22
CA ASN A 396 -24.73 0.88 19.28
C ASN A 396 -26.18 0.42 19.42
N ASP A 397 -26.73 0.40 20.64
CA ASP A 397 -28.13 0.05 20.87
C ASP A 397 -29.10 1.13 20.33
N LEU A 398 -28.68 2.39 20.32
CA LEU A 398 -29.44 3.49 19.72
C LEU A 398 -29.53 3.39 18.19
N LEU A 399 -28.52 2.78 17.55
CA LEU A 399 -28.45 2.64 16.09
C LEU A 399 -29.15 1.37 15.56
N ARG A 400 -29.49 0.42 16.43
CA ARG A 400 -30.20 -0.82 16.08
C ARG A 400 -31.71 -0.65 16.12
#